data_01c1270e11fa2340ccc9d2a7e28d85f4
#
_entry.id   01c1270e11fa2340ccc9d2a7e28d85f4
#
_cell.length_a   1.000
_cell.length_b   1.000
_cell.length_c   1.000
_cell.angle_alpha   90.00
_cell.angle_beta   90.00
_cell.angle_gamma   90.00
#
_symmetry.space_group_name_H-M   'P 1'
#
loop_
_entity.id
_entity.type
_entity.pdbx_description
1 polymer ?
#
loop_
_entity_poly.entity_id
_entity_poly.type
_entity_poly.pdbx_seq_one_letter_code
_entity_poly.pdbx_strand_id
1 'polypeptide(L)'
;MEYPKEKVIKFNGLKIKIKPYLTTTVIDAILNTVIQVNDYALRATMADAMVMAQCTDLADFHTEDEKVDINIIDIYRANGVIDAVTREISGYDILLSGLADLSVRDIYTRFEGAIGEFTKEFKDINLDEQQKKFETTLNELKKVEAEKEEILSGK
;
A
#
# COMPACT_ATOMS: atom_id res chain seq x y z
N MET A 1 38.33 -1.44 1.16
CA MET A 1 37.33 -1.88 2.16
C MET A 1 36.71 -3.16 1.63
N GLU A 2 36.69 -4.22 2.40
CA GLU A 2 36.09 -5.50 2.01
C GLU A 2 34.67 -5.57 2.58
N TYR A 3 33.78 -6.29 1.89
CA TYR A 3 32.44 -6.57 2.44
C TYR A 3 32.54 -7.48 3.67
N PRO A 4 31.60 -7.36 4.65
CA PRO A 4 31.56 -8.26 5.79
C PRO A 4 31.46 -9.72 5.34
N LYS A 5 32.18 -10.61 6.03
CA LYS A 5 32.12 -12.04 5.75
C LYS A 5 30.77 -12.61 6.18
N GLU A 6 30.37 -13.67 5.46
CA GLU A 6 29.19 -14.46 5.86
C GLU A 6 29.31 -14.94 7.30
N LYS A 7 28.20 -14.97 7.99
CA LYS A 7 28.09 -15.46 9.37
C LYS A 7 26.96 -16.49 9.50
N VAL A 8 26.99 -17.22 10.59
CA VAL A 8 25.98 -18.22 10.90
C VAL A 8 25.28 -17.81 12.18
N ILE A 9 23.95 -17.71 12.12
CA ILE A 9 23.10 -17.56 13.30
C ILE A 9 22.42 -18.88 13.64
N LYS A 10 22.05 -19.05 14.90
CA LYS A 10 21.21 -20.15 15.38
C LYS A 10 19.95 -19.57 15.97
N PHE A 11 18.82 -19.93 15.42
CA PHE A 11 17.52 -19.43 15.85
C PHE A 11 16.47 -20.53 15.79
N ASN A 12 15.77 -20.79 16.90
CA ASN A 12 14.73 -21.82 17.01
C ASN A 12 15.14 -23.20 16.46
N GLY A 13 16.39 -23.62 16.70
CA GLY A 13 16.93 -24.88 16.21
C GLY A 13 17.41 -24.85 14.76
N LEU A 14 17.10 -23.80 14.01
CA LEU A 14 17.63 -23.58 12.66
C LEU A 14 19.06 -23.03 12.73
N LYS A 15 19.89 -23.46 11.80
CA LYS A 15 21.22 -22.93 11.57
C LYS A 15 21.21 -22.24 10.21
N ILE A 16 21.27 -20.91 10.21
CA ILE A 16 21.09 -20.08 9.02
C ILE A 16 22.41 -19.38 8.72
N LYS A 17 22.92 -19.56 7.52
CA LYS A 17 24.07 -18.85 7.01
C LYS A 17 23.57 -17.53 6.40
N ILE A 18 24.16 -16.41 6.83
CA ILE A 18 23.72 -15.07 6.45
C ILE A 18 24.85 -14.31 5.76
N LYS A 19 24.51 -13.69 4.64
CA LYS A 19 25.28 -12.61 4.04
C LYS A 19 24.83 -11.29 4.70
N PRO A 20 25.63 -10.68 5.60
CA PRO A 20 25.16 -9.69 6.55
C PRO A 20 25.08 -8.27 5.98
N TYR A 21 24.78 -8.10 4.70
CA TYR A 21 24.65 -6.80 4.06
C TYR A 21 23.80 -6.87 2.77
N LEU A 22 23.11 -5.76 2.50
CA LEU A 22 22.50 -5.47 1.20
C LEU A 22 23.31 -4.37 0.50
N THR A 23 23.65 -4.58 -0.76
CA THR A 23 24.23 -3.52 -1.58
C THR A 23 23.14 -2.58 -2.08
N THR A 24 23.49 -1.32 -2.39
CA THR A 24 22.54 -0.36 -2.99
C THR A 24 21.88 -0.93 -4.26
N THR A 25 22.65 -1.63 -5.10
CA THR A 25 22.11 -2.27 -6.30
C THR A 25 21.03 -3.31 -5.99
N VAL A 26 21.20 -4.09 -4.92
CA VAL A 26 20.20 -5.09 -4.50
C VAL A 26 18.98 -4.38 -3.92
N ILE A 27 19.17 -3.35 -3.10
CA ILE A 27 18.08 -2.54 -2.56
C ILE A 27 17.25 -1.93 -3.70
N ASP A 28 17.90 -1.30 -4.68
CA ASP A 28 17.25 -0.71 -5.85
C ASP A 28 16.49 -1.76 -6.67
N ALA A 29 17.07 -2.94 -6.86
CA ALA A 29 16.41 -4.04 -7.58
C ALA A 29 15.14 -4.51 -6.85
N ILE A 30 15.19 -4.65 -5.52
CA ILE A 30 14.03 -5.01 -4.69
C ILE A 30 12.94 -3.94 -4.82
N LEU A 31 13.29 -2.65 -4.60
CA LEU A 31 12.33 -1.55 -4.66
C LEU A 31 11.68 -1.45 -6.05
N ASN A 32 12.44 -1.59 -7.13
CA ASN A 32 11.92 -1.58 -8.49
C ASN A 32 10.99 -2.77 -8.80
N THR A 33 11.23 -3.92 -8.19
CA THR A 33 10.36 -5.09 -8.33
C THR A 33 9.04 -4.88 -7.61
N VAL A 34 9.06 -4.36 -6.38
CA VAL A 34 7.87 -4.22 -5.56
C VAL A 34 7.04 -2.97 -5.86
N ILE A 35 7.59 -1.97 -6.59
CA ILE A 35 6.88 -0.73 -6.94
C ILE A 35 5.60 -0.98 -7.74
N GLN A 36 5.54 -2.07 -8.50
CA GLN A 36 4.37 -2.45 -9.30
C GLN A 36 3.23 -3.06 -8.45
N VAL A 37 3.49 -3.36 -7.20
CA VAL A 37 2.52 -3.95 -6.28
C VAL A 37 1.76 -2.85 -5.56
N ASN A 38 0.44 -2.79 -5.75
CA ASN A 38 -0.40 -1.72 -5.16
C ASN A 38 -0.76 -1.96 -3.68
N ASP A 39 -0.52 -3.15 -3.15
CA ASP A 39 -0.79 -3.51 -1.76
C ASP A 39 0.49 -3.38 -0.93
N TYR A 40 0.44 -2.54 0.13
CA TYR A 40 1.60 -2.29 0.98
C TYR A 40 2.07 -3.54 1.73
N ALA A 41 1.13 -4.33 2.28
CA ALA A 41 1.48 -5.53 3.04
C ALA A 41 2.12 -6.59 2.13
N LEU A 42 1.57 -6.77 0.93
CA LEU A 42 2.14 -7.65 -0.07
C LEU A 42 3.50 -7.16 -0.54
N ARG A 43 3.67 -5.84 -0.72
CA ARG A 43 4.96 -5.21 -1.09
C ARG A 43 6.04 -5.50 -0.05
N ALA A 44 5.72 -5.31 1.24
CA ALA A 44 6.64 -5.61 2.34
C ALA A 44 6.97 -7.11 2.40
N THR A 45 5.98 -7.97 2.23
CA THR A 45 6.17 -9.44 2.22
C THR A 45 7.07 -9.89 1.07
N MET A 46 6.89 -9.34 -0.13
CA MET A 46 7.75 -9.63 -1.27
C MET A 46 9.19 -9.12 -1.05
N ALA A 47 9.34 -7.94 -0.47
CA ALA A 47 10.66 -7.40 -0.14
C ALA A 47 11.40 -8.32 0.85
N ASP A 48 10.73 -8.76 1.92
CA ASP A 48 11.29 -9.73 2.87
C ASP A 48 11.68 -11.05 2.18
N ALA A 49 10.84 -11.58 1.30
CA ALA A 49 11.15 -12.79 0.53
C ALA A 49 12.43 -12.62 -0.30
N MET A 50 12.57 -11.48 -0.98
CA MET A 50 13.75 -11.18 -1.79
C MET A 50 15.01 -11.02 -0.93
N VAL A 51 14.90 -10.38 0.26
CA VAL A 51 16.00 -10.28 1.22
C VAL A 51 16.42 -11.66 1.71
N MET A 52 15.47 -12.52 2.08
CA MET A 52 15.76 -13.88 2.53
C MET A 52 16.45 -14.69 1.43
N ALA A 53 15.99 -14.60 0.18
CA ALA A 53 16.62 -15.26 -0.97
C ALA A 53 18.03 -14.75 -1.24
N GLN A 54 18.28 -13.44 -1.09
CA GLN A 54 19.60 -12.84 -1.38
C GLN A 54 20.61 -13.02 -0.25
N CYS A 55 20.13 -13.09 0.98
CA CYS A 55 21.00 -13.00 2.16
C CYS A 55 21.09 -14.27 2.99
N THR A 56 20.31 -15.33 2.68
CA THR A 56 20.34 -16.59 3.45
C THR A 56 20.55 -17.81 2.57
N ASP A 57 20.87 -18.94 3.20
CA ASP A 57 20.96 -20.28 2.59
C ASP A 57 19.70 -21.12 2.84
N LEU A 58 18.59 -20.50 3.23
CA LEU A 58 17.33 -21.20 3.46
C LEU A 58 16.73 -21.68 2.14
N ALA A 59 16.62 -23.01 1.99
CA ALA A 59 16.20 -23.68 0.74
C ALA A 59 14.82 -23.23 0.25
N ASP A 60 13.91 -22.90 1.18
CA ASP A 60 12.55 -22.48 0.85
C ASP A 60 12.48 -21.17 0.04
N PHE A 61 13.57 -20.39 0.01
CA PHE A 61 13.70 -19.16 -0.76
C PHE A 61 14.48 -19.33 -2.07
N HIS A 62 14.94 -20.56 -2.36
CA HIS A 62 15.74 -20.87 -3.55
C HIS A 62 15.03 -21.97 -4.38
N THR A 63 13.84 -21.66 -4.87
CA THR A 63 13.07 -22.60 -5.70
C THR A 63 13.51 -22.52 -7.18
N GLU A 64 13.44 -23.65 -7.90
CA GLU A 64 13.81 -23.72 -9.33
C GLU A 64 12.98 -22.78 -10.21
N ASP A 65 11.74 -22.48 -9.79
CA ASP A 65 10.80 -21.60 -10.53
C ASP A 65 10.94 -20.12 -10.18
N GLU A 66 11.93 -19.73 -9.38
CA GLU A 66 12.12 -18.35 -8.85
C GLU A 66 10.88 -17.76 -8.16
N LYS A 67 9.89 -18.60 -7.85
CA LYS A 67 8.66 -18.19 -7.16
C LYS A 67 8.74 -18.57 -5.70
N VAL A 68 8.87 -17.57 -4.86
CA VAL A 68 8.77 -17.77 -3.40
C VAL A 68 7.29 -17.87 -3.03
N ASP A 69 6.92 -18.94 -2.32
CA ASP A 69 5.58 -19.04 -1.75
C ASP A 69 5.42 -18.01 -0.61
N ILE A 70 4.51 -17.09 -0.79
CA ILE A 70 4.21 -16.03 0.20
C ILE A 70 3.81 -16.62 1.55
N ASN A 71 3.14 -17.77 1.57
CA ASN A 71 2.78 -18.45 2.82
C ASN A 71 4.01 -18.86 3.65
N ILE A 72 5.12 -19.17 3.00
CA ILE A 72 6.39 -19.49 3.67
C ILE A 72 6.90 -18.27 4.43
N ILE A 73 6.83 -17.08 3.83
CA ILE A 73 7.23 -15.81 4.50
C ILE A 73 6.41 -15.59 5.76
N ASP A 74 5.11 -15.81 5.71
CA ASP A 74 4.24 -15.63 6.88
C ASP A 74 4.57 -16.63 7.99
N ILE A 75 4.90 -17.88 7.64
CA ILE A 75 5.38 -18.87 8.61
C ILE A 75 6.70 -18.44 9.26
N TYR A 76 7.67 -18.00 8.47
CA TYR A 76 8.97 -17.53 8.99
C TYR A 76 8.82 -16.25 9.83
N ARG A 77 7.92 -15.35 9.44
CA ARG A 77 7.61 -14.13 10.20
C ARG A 77 6.93 -14.47 11.53
N ALA A 78 5.91 -15.32 11.53
CA ALA A 78 5.21 -15.76 12.75
C ALA A 78 6.13 -16.44 13.74
N ASN A 79 7.18 -17.14 13.27
CA ASN A 79 8.20 -17.77 14.09
C ASN A 79 9.37 -16.84 14.44
N GLY A 80 9.36 -15.56 14.04
CA GLY A 80 10.40 -14.57 14.34
C GLY A 80 11.72 -14.76 13.58
N VAL A 81 11.75 -15.63 12.58
CA VAL A 81 12.98 -15.91 11.79
C VAL A 81 13.35 -14.72 10.94
N ILE A 82 12.36 -14.07 10.29
CA ILE A 82 12.57 -12.86 9.48
C ILE A 82 13.26 -11.79 10.32
N ASP A 83 12.73 -11.50 11.51
CA ASP A 83 13.30 -10.49 12.42
C ASP A 83 14.72 -10.84 12.89
N ALA A 84 14.97 -12.13 13.18
CA ALA A 84 16.29 -12.59 13.61
C ALA A 84 17.33 -12.43 12.49
N VAL A 85 16.95 -12.67 11.24
CA VAL A 85 17.83 -12.54 10.06
C VAL A 85 18.05 -11.07 9.73
N THR A 86 16.98 -10.27 9.60
CA THR A 86 17.05 -8.90 9.11
C THR A 86 17.81 -7.95 10.07
N ARG A 87 17.77 -8.22 11.38
CA ARG A 87 18.60 -7.50 12.37
C ARG A 87 20.10 -7.64 12.13
N GLU A 88 20.50 -8.70 11.46
CA GLU A 88 21.90 -9.00 11.18
C GLU A 88 22.35 -8.47 9.81
N ILE A 89 21.45 -7.86 9.05
CA ILE A 89 21.70 -7.39 7.67
C ILE A 89 21.82 -5.87 7.67
N SER A 90 23.02 -5.37 7.40
CA SER A 90 23.27 -3.94 7.17
C SER A 90 22.61 -3.49 5.88
N GLY A 91 21.93 -2.34 5.89
CA GLY A 91 21.19 -1.78 4.75
C GLY A 91 19.74 -2.21 4.68
N TYR A 92 19.28 -3.07 5.58
CA TYR A 92 17.84 -3.41 5.66
C TYR A 92 16.98 -2.21 6.08
N ASP A 93 17.48 -1.36 6.95
CA ASP A 93 16.88 -0.08 7.34
C ASP A 93 16.70 0.89 6.15
N ILE A 94 17.66 0.91 5.23
CA ILE A 94 17.58 1.70 3.99
C ILE A 94 16.47 1.15 3.09
N LEU A 95 16.37 -0.18 2.97
CA LEU A 95 15.28 -0.82 2.22
C LEU A 95 13.90 -0.47 2.82
N LEU A 96 13.76 -0.55 4.16
CA LEU A 96 12.51 -0.17 4.84
C LEU A 96 12.13 1.29 4.61
N SER A 97 13.10 2.20 4.65
CA SER A 97 12.88 3.62 4.32
C SER A 97 12.38 3.79 2.89
N GLY A 98 12.99 3.08 1.92
CA GLY A 98 12.56 3.12 0.53
C GLY A 98 11.13 2.59 0.34
N LEU A 99 10.75 1.51 1.04
CA LEU A 99 9.37 0.99 1.03
C LEU A 99 8.36 1.98 1.62
N ALA A 100 8.74 2.67 2.69
CA ALA A 100 7.90 3.72 3.29
C ALA A 100 7.71 4.89 2.33
N ASP A 101 8.76 5.36 1.67
CA ASP A 101 8.70 6.45 0.69
C ASP A 101 7.81 6.10 -0.52
N LEU A 102 7.88 4.86 -1.01
CA LEU A 102 6.97 4.38 -2.06
C LEU A 102 5.51 4.45 -1.61
N SER A 103 5.22 4.07 -0.38
CA SER A 103 3.86 4.07 0.18
C SER A 103 3.32 5.49 0.34
N VAL A 104 4.13 6.42 0.81
CA VAL A 104 3.77 7.84 0.91
C VAL A 104 3.45 8.41 -0.47
N ARG A 105 4.29 8.12 -1.48
CA ARG A 105 4.07 8.59 -2.85
C ARG A 105 2.77 8.05 -3.44
N ASP A 106 2.44 6.77 -3.20
CA ASP A 106 1.18 6.18 -3.66
C ASP A 106 -0.05 6.87 -3.03
N ILE A 107 0.02 7.21 -1.73
CA ILE A 107 -1.03 7.97 -1.04
C ILE A 107 -1.22 9.34 -1.70
N TYR A 108 -0.14 10.07 -1.95
CA TYR A 108 -0.20 11.37 -2.62
C TYR A 108 -0.81 11.29 -4.02
N THR A 109 -0.38 10.31 -4.83
CA THR A 109 -0.92 10.11 -6.19
C THR A 109 -2.43 9.81 -6.17
N ARG A 110 -2.88 8.95 -5.23
CA ARG A 110 -4.32 8.67 -5.06
C ARG A 110 -5.09 9.91 -4.61
N PHE A 111 -4.54 10.69 -3.72
CA PHE A 111 -5.16 11.92 -3.22
C PHE A 111 -5.27 12.98 -4.33
N GLU A 112 -4.22 13.18 -5.13
CA GLU A 112 -4.25 14.08 -6.29
C GLU A 112 -5.29 13.61 -7.33
N GLY A 113 -5.39 12.30 -7.59
CA GLY A 113 -6.42 11.73 -8.45
C GLY A 113 -7.82 12.02 -7.94
N ALA A 114 -8.08 11.77 -6.65
CA ALA A 114 -9.38 12.02 -6.02
C ALA A 114 -9.75 13.52 -6.04
N ILE A 115 -8.80 14.43 -5.79
CA ILE A 115 -9.03 15.87 -5.92
C ILE A 115 -9.35 16.24 -7.38
N GLY A 116 -8.64 15.63 -8.34
CA GLY A 116 -8.88 15.87 -9.76
C GLY A 116 -10.29 15.46 -10.20
N GLU A 117 -10.76 14.27 -9.76
CA GLU A 117 -12.11 13.80 -10.01
C GLU A 117 -13.16 14.70 -9.35
N PHE A 118 -12.99 15.01 -8.07
CA PHE A 118 -13.87 15.92 -7.34
C PHE A 118 -13.96 17.30 -8.01
N THR A 119 -12.83 17.84 -8.47
CA THR A 119 -12.80 19.14 -9.16
C THR A 119 -13.53 19.10 -10.50
N LYS A 120 -13.47 17.97 -11.22
CA LYS A 120 -14.26 17.77 -12.46
C LYS A 120 -15.75 17.75 -12.17
N GLU A 121 -16.18 16.96 -11.19
CA GLU A 121 -17.59 16.88 -10.78
C GLU A 121 -18.14 18.25 -10.37
N PHE A 122 -17.33 19.05 -9.65
CA PHE A 122 -17.74 20.42 -9.28
C PHE A 122 -17.82 21.39 -10.47
N LYS A 123 -16.95 21.24 -11.48
CA LYS A 123 -17.03 22.06 -12.70
C LYS A 123 -18.25 21.73 -13.57
N ASP A 124 -18.69 20.47 -13.51
CA ASP A 124 -19.85 20.00 -14.26
C ASP A 124 -21.19 20.31 -13.54
N ILE A 125 -21.16 20.78 -12.28
CA ILE A 125 -22.33 21.28 -11.57
C ILE A 125 -22.72 22.62 -12.15
N ASN A 126 -23.75 22.62 -13.01
CA ASN A 126 -24.38 23.84 -13.50
C ASN A 126 -25.22 24.45 -12.36
N LEU A 127 -24.61 25.35 -11.60
CA LEU A 127 -25.25 26.04 -10.46
C LEU A 127 -26.55 26.73 -10.88
N ASP A 128 -26.62 27.31 -12.08
CA ASP A 128 -27.80 27.97 -12.60
C ASP A 128 -28.96 26.98 -12.84
N GLU A 129 -28.66 25.78 -13.28
CA GLU A 129 -29.66 24.72 -13.49
C GLU A 129 -30.17 24.16 -12.15
N GLN A 130 -29.28 23.98 -11.19
CA GLN A 130 -29.65 23.57 -9.83
C GLN A 130 -30.53 24.63 -9.13
N GLN A 131 -30.21 25.90 -9.27
CA GLN A 131 -30.97 27.01 -8.74
C GLN A 131 -32.37 27.07 -9.37
N LYS A 132 -32.48 26.92 -10.68
CA LYS A 132 -33.78 26.88 -11.37
C LYS A 132 -34.65 25.68 -10.93
N LYS A 133 -34.06 24.51 -10.76
CA LYS A 133 -34.77 23.33 -10.23
C LYS A 133 -35.30 23.59 -8.82
N PHE A 134 -34.46 24.19 -7.96
CA PHE A 134 -34.86 24.54 -6.60
C PHE A 134 -36.01 25.56 -6.58
N GLU A 135 -35.93 26.63 -7.36
CA GLU A 135 -36.99 27.65 -7.50
C GLU A 135 -38.31 27.04 -8.03
N THR A 136 -38.21 26.13 -8.99
CA THR A 136 -39.38 25.42 -9.53
C THR A 136 -40.08 24.59 -8.44
N THR A 137 -39.29 23.77 -7.73
CA THR A 137 -39.80 22.95 -6.61
C THR A 137 -40.42 23.78 -5.48
N LEU A 138 -39.78 24.92 -5.15
CA LEU A 138 -40.30 25.84 -4.14
C LEU A 138 -41.65 26.46 -4.56
N ASN A 139 -41.81 26.79 -5.82
CA ASN A 139 -43.06 27.34 -6.36
C ASN A 139 -44.19 26.29 -6.42
N GLU A 140 -43.84 25.03 -6.71
CA GLU A 140 -44.81 23.91 -6.62
C GLU A 140 -45.26 23.65 -5.20
N LEU A 141 -44.34 23.66 -4.23
CA LEU A 141 -44.71 23.54 -2.81
C LEU A 141 -45.66 24.66 -2.34
N LYS A 142 -45.40 25.91 -2.70
CA LYS A 142 -46.24 27.05 -2.38
C LYS A 142 -47.66 26.91 -2.97
N LYS A 143 -47.78 26.35 -4.19
CA LYS A 143 -49.12 26.09 -4.79
C LYS A 143 -49.88 25.01 -3.98
N VAL A 144 -49.23 23.92 -3.63
CA VAL A 144 -49.81 22.86 -2.83
C VAL A 144 -50.24 23.35 -1.43
N GLU A 145 -49.44 24.23 -0.80
CA GLU A 145 -49.83 24.87 0.47
C GLU A 145 -51.06 25.75 0.30
N ALA A 146 -51.15 26.58 -0.72
CA ALA A 146 -52.29 27.42 -1.02
C ALA A 146 -53.59 26.61 -1.27
N GLU A 147 -53.48 25.53 -2.11
CA GLU A 147 -54.58 24.59 -2.31
C GLU A 147 -55.06 23.90 -1.05
N LYS A 148 -54.15 23.54 -0.16
CA LYS A 148 -54.50 22.99 1.16
C LYS A 148 -55.22 23.98 2.06
N GLU A 149 -54.80 25.25 2.10
CA GLU A 149 -55.47 26.29 2.86
C GLU A 149 -56.90 26.58 2.33
N GLU A 150 -57.10 26.57 1.00
CA GLU A 150 -58.44 26.69 0.38
C GLU A 150 -59.35 25.52 0.81
N ILE A 151 -58.85 24.30 0.76
CA ILE A 151 -59.62 23.11 1.17
C ILE A 151 -59.98 23.18 2.67
N LEU A 152 -59.07 23.60 3.52
CA LEU A 152 -59.26 23.70 4.95
C LEU A 152 -60.16 24.87 5.38
N SER A 153 -60.21 25.93 4.57
CA SER A 153 -61.08 27.12 4.84
C SER A 153 -62.54 26.96 4.36
N GLY A 154 -62.84 25.87 3.70
CA GLY A 154 -64.20 25.54 3.31
C GLY A 154 -64.88 26.49 2.32
N LYS A 155 -64.06 27.14 1.47
CA LYS A 155 -64.55 27.94 0.31
C LYS A 155 -64.55 27.15 -0.95
#